data_4cc1339f598348f051da76d0c5962c8a
#
_entry.id   4cc1339f598348f051da76d0c5962c8a
#
_cell.length_a   1.000
_cell.length_b   1.000
_cell.length_c   1.000
_cell.angle_alpha   90.00
_cell.angle_beta   90.00
_cell.angle_gamma   90.00
#
_symmetry.space_group_name_H-M   'P 1'
#
loop_
_entity.id
_entity.type
_entity.pdbx_description
1 polymer ?
#
loop_
_entity_poly.entity_id
_entity_poly.type
_entity_poly.pdbx_seq_one_letter_code
_entity_poly.pdbx_strand_id
1 'polypeptide(L)'
;MNFYDQWLSVSDRLEEAVRKPPVVARGRDLRWIETPQDTRVAMIIGEAVGFPTQGTSLLKAEIPPRSHTGKHAHGEEAIHILSGRGFIVIDGLRYDWKAGTTVHVPYRAEHQLVNTGDEPAVYLSASTIDLDNAVKLGRLIQLEEKGANAAGLDSRYPASESQFAKDGRRIALHFEDAIDENARRHAGHGGHREGQQAHRHAGIWILMGGSESASDETNGFVAKSAAMTNVFEETAHSSSHKHAHTEAMLYVLEGKGYSEVDGQRYDWEAGDAVHVPPRMTVHEHFNDSETRTRTLRMEFGIRYFYESLWRGYAKVEHRAEAMAR
;
A
#
# COMPACT_ATOMS: atom_id res chain seq x y z
N MET A 1 -21.11 -28.77 18.53
CA MET A 1 -19.70 -28.36 18.34
C MET A 1 -19.33 -27.43 19.49
N ASN A 2 -18.34 -27.80 20.31
CA ASN A 2 -17.85 -26.96 21.40
C ASN A 2 -16.91 -25.88 20.87
N PHE A 3 -16.47 -24.92 21.71
CA PHE A 3 -15.63 -23.82 21.30
C PHE A 3 -14.25 -24.28 20.79
N TYR A 4 -13.71 -25.36 21.34
CA TYR A 4 -12.41 -25.90 20.93
C TYR A 4 -12.45 -26.53 19.53
N ASP A 5 -13.51 -27.28 19.22
CA ASP A 5 -13.74 -27.80 17.85
C ASP A 5 -13.91 -26.67 16.83
N GLN A 6 -14.54 -25.55 17.24
CA GLN A 6 -14.63 -24.36 16.39
C GLN A 6 -13.25 -23.75 16.12
N TRP A 7 -12.41 -23.63 17.14
CA TRP A 7 -11.04 -23.10 16.97
C TRP A 7 -10.21 -23.97 16.05
N LEU A 8 -10.24 -25.28 16.21
CA LEU A 8 -9.56 -26.23 15.33
C LEU A 8 -10.05 -26.06 13.88
N SER A 9 -11.36 -26.06 13.65
CA SER A 9 -11.94 -25.91 12.32
C SER A 9 -11.59 -24.56 11.66
N VAL A 10 -11.51 -23.47 12.41
CA VAL A 10 -11.04 -22.17 11.89
C VAL A 10 -9.57 -22.23 11.54
N SER A 11 -8.74 -22.80 12.41
CA SER A 11 -7.31 -22.95 12.20
C SER A 11 -6.99 -23.77 10.94
N ASP A 12 -7.70 -24.89 10.73
CA ASP A 12 -7.52 -25.74 9.55
C ASP A 12 -7.88 -25.01 8.25
N ARG A 13 -8.97 -24.21 8.26
CA ARG A 13 -9.35 -23.41 7.08
C ARG A 13 -8.34 -22.29 6.77
N LEU A 14 -7.84 -21.63 7.80
CA LEU A 14 -6.82 -20.59 7.64
C LEU A 14 -5.50 -21.18 7.13
N GLU A 15 -5.11 -22.35 7.64
CA GLU A 15 -3.94 -23.08 7.16
C GLU A 15 -4.08 -23.44 5.69
N GLU A 16 -5.24 -23.96 5.27
CA GLU A 16 -5.48 -24.28 3.86
C GLU A 16 -5.45 -23.05 2.96
N ALA A 17 -6.05 -21.92 3.39
CA ALA A 17 -6.08 -20.68 2.64
C ALA A 17 -4.68 -20.13 2.36
N VAL A 18 -3.75 -20.26 3.32
CA VAL A 18 -2.38 -19.73 3.17
C VAL A 18 -1.38 -20.75 2.62
N ARG A 19 -1.77 -21.99 2.39
CA ARG A 19 -0.88 -23.04 1.85
C ARG A 19 -0.51 -22.81 0.40
N LYS A 20 -1.45 -22.31 -0.43
CA LYS A 20 -1.26 -21.99 -1.84
C LYS A 20 -2.05 -20.73 -2.20
N PRO A 21 -1.70 -19.59 -1.61
CA PRO A 21 -2.43 -18.37 -1.84
C PRO A 21 -2.20 -17.85 -3.26
N PRO A 22 -3.13 -17.11 -3.84
CA PRO A 22 -2.84 -16.32 -5.02
C PRO A 22 -1.78 -15.26 -4.69
N VAL A 23 -0.83 -15.07 -5.62
CA VAL A 23 0.29 -14.14 -5.44
C VAL A 23 0.15 -12.94 -6.37
N VAL A 24 -0.35 -13.11 -7.59
CA VAL A 24 -0.49 -12.03 -8.55
C VAL A 24 -1.96 -11.77 -8.87
N ALA A 25 -2.40 -10.55 -8.64
CA ALA A 25 -3.66 -10.01 -9.12
C ALA A 25 -3.44 -9.36 -10.49
N ARG A 26 -4.13 -9.85 -11.52
CA ARG A 26 -3.98 -9.35 -12.89
C ARG A 26 -4.80 -8.09 -13.11
N GLY A 27 -4.15 -7.01 -13.55
CA GLY A 27 -4.83 -5.74 -13.82
C GLY A 27 -5.92 -5.84 -14.88
N ARG A 28 -5.76 -6.75 -15.87
CA ARG A 28 -6.74 -7.01 -16.93
C ARG A 28 -7.98 -7.77 -16.46
N ASP A 29 -7.90 -8.48 -15.31
CA ASP A 29 -8.98 -9.35 -14.81
C ASP A 29 -9.80 -8.67 -13.70
N LEU A 30 -9.53 -7.38 -13.42
CA LEU A 30 -10.20 -6.64 -12.36
C LEU A 30 -11.72 -6.55 -12.59
N ARG A 31 -12.46 -6.87 -11.54
CA ARG A 31 -13.91 -6.72 -11.51
C ARG A 31 -14.29 -5.34 -11.03
N TRP A 32 -14.68 -4.50 -11.97
CA TRP A 32 -15.11 -3.15 -11.69
C TRP A 32 -16.57 -3.11 -11.26
N ILE A 33 -16.83 -2.39 -10.18
CA ILE A 33 -18.17 -2.16 -9.63
C ILE A 33 -18.40 -0.67 -9.38
N GLU A 34 -19.62 -0.30 -9.18
CA GLU A 34 -20.06 1.01 -8.71
C GLU A 34 -20.48 0.89 -7.24
N THR A 35 -20.16 1.89 -6.43
CA THR A 35 -20.50 1.98 -5.01
C THR A 35 -21.05 3.37 -4.69
N PRO A 36 -21.65 3.61 -3.51
CA PRO A 36 -21.95 4.98 -3.07
C PRO A 36 -20.71 5.89 -3.02
N GLN A 37 -19.52 5.31 -2.79
CA GLN A 37 -18.25 6.03 -2.71
C GLN A 37 -17.67 6.34 -4.09
N ASP A 38 -17.65 5.34 -5.00
CA ASP A 38 -16.92 5.42 -6.25
C ASP A 38 -17.80 5.09 -7.44
N THR A 39 -17.63 5.86 -8.52
CA THR A 39 -18.28 5.56 -9.80
C THR A 39 -17.76 4.27 -10.39
N ARG A 40 -16.46 3.99 -10.20
CA ARG A 40 -15.81 2.79 -10.71
C ARG A 40 -14.66 2.40 -9.78
N VAL A 41 -14.80 1.27 -9.12
CA VAL A 41 -13.79 0.73 -8.20
C VAL A 41 -13.64 -0.77 -8.37
N ALA A 42 -12.43 -1.28 -8.18
CA ALA A 42 -12.13 -2.71 -8.16
C ALA A 42 -11.20 -3.03 -6.98
N MET A 43 -11.51 -4.08 -6.25
CA MET A 43 -10.56 -4.65 -5.30
C MET A 43 -9.52 -5.46 -6.07
N ILE A 44 -8.25 -5.11 -5.90
CA ILE A 44 -7.12 -5.81 -6.52
C ILE A 44 -6.68 -6.96 -5.63
N ILE A 45 -6.42 -6.69 -4.35
CA ILE A 45 -6.02 -7.65 -3.31
C ILE A 45 -6.92 -7.43 -2.10
N GLY A 46 -7.39 -8.52 -1.49
CA GLY A 46 -8.24 -8.54 -0.30
C GLY A 46 -8.99 -9.85 -0.19
N GLU A 47 -9.54 -10.14 0.98
CA GLU A 47 -10.29 -11.37 1.28
C GLU A 47 -11.48 -11.59 0.32
N ALA A 48 -12.18 -10.51 -0.03
CA ALA A 48 -13.35 -10.58 -0.92
C ALA A 48 -13.04 -11.02 -2.35
N VAL A 49 -11.78 -10.99 -2.77
CA VAL A 49 -11.30 -11.45 -4.08
C VAL A 49 -10.35 -12.66 -3.97
N GLY A 50 -10.32 -13.31 -2.80
CA GLY A 50 -9.67 -14.59 -2.59
C GLY A 50 -8.19 -14.52 -2.20
N PHE A 51 -7.66 -13.36 -1.86
CA PHE A 51 -6.33 -13.24 -1.29
C PHE A 51 -6.42 -13.34 0.25
N PRO A 52 -5.72 -14.29 0.88
CA PRO A 52 -5.70 -14.42 2.33
C PRO A 52 -4.83 -13.32 2.92
N THR A 53 -5.45 -12.22 3.30
CA THR A 53 -4.78 -11.03 3.85
C THR A 53 -4.88 -10.97 5.37
N GLN A 54 -4.14 -10.08 5.99
CA GLN A 54 -4.24 -9.77 7.42
C GLN A 54 -5.31 -8.70 7.71
N GLY A 55 -6.41 -8.72 6.93
CA GLY A 55 -7.46 -7.70 6.97
C GLY A 55 -7.09 -6.42 6.25
N THR A 56 -6.14 -6.53 5.33
CA THR A 56 -5.65 -5.45 4.47
C THR A 56 -6.32 -5.52 3.10
N SER A 57 -6.39 -4.40 2.40
CA SER A 57 -6.93 -4.35 1.05
C SER A 57 -6.20 -3.34 0.17
N LEU A 58 -6.16 -3.64 -1.13
CA LEU A 58 -5.73 -2.73 -2.19
C LEU A 58 -6.84 -2.58 -3.21
N LEU A 59 -7.28 -1.35 -3.40
CA LEU A 59 -8.29 -0.97 -4.39
C LEU A 59 -7.67 -0.16 -5.51
N LYS A 60 -8.30 -0.19 -6.68
CA LYS A 60 -8.08 0.76 -7.78
C LYS A 60 -9.41 1.41 -8.12
N ALA A 61 -9.44 2.74 -8.19
CA ALA A 61 -10.67 3.48 -8.45
C ALA A 61 -10.46 4.56 -9.51
N GLU A 62 -11.56 4.94 -10.15
CA GLU A 62 -11.61 5.98 -11.17
C GLU A 62 -12.65 7.04 -10.78
N ILE A 63 -12.25 8.30 -10.86
CA ILE A 63 -13.14 9.45 -10.68
C ILE A 63 -13.37 10.06 -12.06
N PRO A 64 -14.61 10.11 -12.58
CA PRO A 64 -14.91 10.74 -13.86
C PRO A 64 -14.45 12.20 -13.94
N PRO A 65 -14.30 12.78 -15.14
CA PRO A 65 -13.98 14.19 -15.29
C PRO A 65 -14.96 15.08 -14.52
N ARG A 66 -14.45 16.12 -13.88
CA ARG A 66 -15.25 17.12 -13.17
C ARG A 66 -16.21 16.57 -12.10
N SER A 67 -15.84 15.41 -11.52
CA SER A 67 -16.64 14.66 -10.55
C SER A 67 -15.89 14.47 -9.23
N HIS A 68 -16.56 13.87 -8.26
CA HIS A 68 -15.99 13.57 -6.94
C HIS A 68 -16.45 12.21 -6.45
N THR A 69 -15.65 11.61 -5.56
CA THR A 69 -16.07 10.43 -4.79
C THR A 69 -17.15 10.78 -3.79
N GLY A 70 -17.77 9.81 -3.17
CA GLY A 70 -18.52 10.02 -1.95
C GLY A 70 -17.65 10.65 -0.86
N LYS A 71 -18.28 11.13 0.18
CA LYS A 71 -17.62 11.52 1.43
C LYS A 71 -17.83 10.41 2.45
N HIS A 72 -16.77 9.92 3.03
CA HIS A 72 -16.85 8.85 4.01
C HIS A 72 -15.78 9.00 5.11
N ALA A 73 -15.87 8.17 6.14
CA ALA A 73 -14.88 8.05 7.19
C ALA A 73 -14.71 6.57 7.57
N HIS A 74 -13.47 6.14 7.74
CA HIS A 74 -13.13 4.80 8.20
C HIS A 74 -11.77 4.80 8.90
N GLY A 75 -11.09 3.67 9.02
CA GLY A 75 -9.74 3.57 9.52
C GLY A 75 -8.73 4.38 8.70
N GLU A 76 -7.48 4.14 8.93
CA GLU A 76 -6.42 4.83 8.19
C GLU A 76 -6.35 4.34 6.74
N GLU A 77 -6.00 5.24 5.80
CA GLU A 77 -5.88 4.92 4.39
C GLU A 77 -4.66 5.61 3.78
N ALA A 78 -3.99 4.91 2.86
CA ALA A 78 -2.97 5.46 2.00
C ALA A 78 -3.46 5.46 0.55
N ILE A 79 -3.39 6.62 -0.11
CA ILE A 79 -3.85 6.83 -1.48
C ILE A 79 -2.65 7.20 -2.36
N HIS A 80 -2.56 6.63 -3.55
CA HIS A 80 -1.58 7.04 -4.57
C HIS A 80 -2.28 7.35 -5.89
N ILE A 81 -2.06 8.55 -6.41
CA ILE A 81 -2.67 9.02 -7.65
C ILE A 81 -1.87 8.50 -8.84
N LEU A 82 -2.48 7.63 -9.65
CA LEU A 82 -1.87 7.09 -10.88
C LEU A 82 -1.97 8.08 -12.03
N SER A 83 -3.11 8.78 -12.17
CA SER A 83 -3.35 9.76 -13.22
C SER A 83 -4.38 10.80 -12.82
N GLY A 84 -4.36 11.94 -13.51
CA GLY A 84 -5.30 13.03 -13.28
C GLY A 84 -4.78 14.09 -12.30
N ARG A 85 -5.66 15.03 -11.95
CA ARG A 85 -5.40 16.15 -11.04
C ARG A 85 -6.66 16.58 -10.31
N GLY A 86 -6.50 17.06 -9.10
CA GLY A 86 -7.62 17.53 -8.31
C GLY A 86 -7.21 17.82 -6.87
N PHE A 87 -8.10 17.59 -5.95
CA PHE A 87 -7.83 17.75 -4.54
C PHE A 87 -8.59 16.72 -3.69
N ILE A 88 -8.14 16.53 -2.47
CA ILE A 88 -8.85 15.79 -1.44
C ILE A 88 -9.21 16.76 -0.32
N VAL A 89 -10.41 16.63 0.21
CA VAL A 89 -10.82 17.31 1.44
C VAL A 89 -10.73 16.31 2.57
N ILE A 90 -9.95 16.63 3.60
CA ILE A 90 -9.81 15.82 4.81
C ILE A 90 -10.15 16.69 6.01
N ASP A 91 -11.17 16.33 6.78
CA ASP A 91 -11.67 17.09 7.94
C ASP A 91 -11.89 18.59 7.62
N GLY A 92 -12.42 18.87 6.43
CA GLY A 92 -12.71 20.23 5.95
C GLY A 92 -11.49 21.02 5.43
N LEU A 93 -10.32 20.42 5.36
CA LEU A 93 -9.11 21.02 4.79
C LEU A 93 -8.81 20.42 3.42
N ARG A 94 -8.43 21.28 2.47
CA ARG A 94 -8.07 20.88 1.10
C ARG A 94 -6.59 20.61 0.97
N TYR A 95 -6.27 19.54 0.24
CA TYR A 95 -4.92 19.17 -0.20
C TYR A 95 -4.97 18.86 -1.68
N ASP A 96 -4.22 19.63 -2.49
CA ASP A 96 -4.19 19.44 -3.93
C ASP A 96 -3.34 18.22 -4.30
N TRP A 97 -3.75 17.50 -5.36
CA TRP A 97 -3.05 16.32 -5.85
C TRP A 97 -2.96 16.29 -7.38
N LYS A 98 -1.97 15.59 -7.88
CA LYS A 98 -1.72 15.27 -9.28
C LYS A 98 -1.17 13.84 -9.41
N ALA A 99 -0.97 13.35 -10.62
CA ALA A 99 -0.31 12.05 -10.84
C ALA A 99 1.01 11.96 -10.06
N GLY A 100 1.22 10.83 -9.38
CA GLY A 100 2.37 10.58 -8.50
C GLY A 100 2.23 11.13 -7.06
N THR A 101 1.13 11.84 -6.73
CA THR A 101 0.91 12.29 -5.34
C THR A 101 0.50 11.10 -4.48
N THR A 102 1.10 11.01 -3.29
CA THR A 102 0.71 10.07 -2.23
C THR A 102 0.03 10.85 -1.10
N VAL A 103 -1.13 10.36 -0.65
CA VAL A 103 -1.94 11.02 0.39
C VAL A 103 -2.16 10.06 1.55
N HIS A 104 -2.02 10.55 2.75
CA HIS A 104 -2.38 9.88 3.99
C HIS A 104 -3.73 10.39 4.48
N VAL A 105 -4.68 9.51 4.63
CA VAL A 105 -5.95 9.79 5.31
C VAL A 105 -5.83 9.30 6.75
N PRO A 106 -5.81 10.21 7.73
CA PRO A 106 -5.69 9.82 9.14
C PRO A 106 -6.88 8.97 9.61
N TYR A 107 -6.65 8.18 10.64
CA TYR A 107 -7.65 7.31 11.23
C TYR A 107 -8.94 8.06 11.56
N ARG A 108 -10.08 7.63 10.97
CA ARG A 108 -11.42 8.18 11.09
C ARG A 108 -11.61 9.61 10.56
N ALA A 109 -10.68 10.16 9.80
CA ALA A 109 -10.87 11.45 9.15
C ALA A 109 -11.96 11.37 8.07
N GLU A 110 -12.87 12.34 8.05
CA GLU A 110 -13.83 12.48 6.95
C GLU A 110 -13.09 12.93 5.69
N HIS A 111 -13.28 12.23 4.58
CA HIS A 111 -12.55 12.57 3.37
C HIS A 111 -13.37 12.36 2.09
N GLN A 112 -12.97 13.09 1.03
CA GLN A 112 -13.58 13.10 -0.28
C GLN A 112 -12.58 13.54 -1.33
N LEU A 113 -12.38 12.75 -2.41
CA LEU A 113 -11.55 13.14 -3.55
C LEU A 113 -12.38 13.85 -4.61
N VAL A 114 -11.77 14.85 -5.25
CA VAL A 114 -12.40 15.66 -6.30
C VAL A 114 -11.47 15.70 -7.50
N ASN A 115 -11.94 15.23 -8.66
CA ASN A 115 -11.26 15.36 -9.93
C ASN A 115 -11.63 16.68 -10.60
N THR A 116 -10.69 17.62 -10.72
CA THR A 116 -10.88 18.92 -11.40
C THR A 116 -10.43 18.89 -12.86
N GLY A 117 -9.91 17.75 -13.33
CA GLY A 117 -9.46 17.55 -14.70
C GLY A 117 -10.59 17.25 -15.67
N ASP A 118 -10.25 17.28 -16.97
CA ASP A 118 -11.16 16.96 -18.09
C ASP A 118 -11.08 15.48 -18.50
N GLU A 119 -10.16 14.73 -17.89
CA GLU A 119 -9.97 13.30 -18.07
C GLU A 119 -10.27 12.55 -16.76
N PRO A 120 -10.58 11.24 -16.82
CA PRO A 120 -10.71 10.42 -15.62
C PRO A 120 -9.44 10.44 -14.79
N ALA A 121 -9.58 10.59 -13.47
CA ALA A 121 -8.48 10.40 -12.53
C ALA A 121 -8.52 8.97 -12.01
N VAL A 122 -7.34 8.37 -11.86
CA VAL A 122 -7.17 7.00 -11.37
C VAL A 122 -6.29 7.01 -10.13
N TYR A 123 -6.72 6.28 -9.11
CA TYR A 123 -5.94 6.16 -7.87
C TYR A 123 -5.95 4.73 -7.32
N LEU A 124 -4.95 4.45 -6.49
CA LEU A 124 -4.88 3.28 -5.64
C LEU A 124 -5.23 3.69 -4.21
N SER A 125 -5.91 2.81 -3.50
CA SER A 125 -6.25 2.94 -2.09
C SER A 125 -5.81 1.69 -1.35
N ALA A 126 -5.01 1.85 -0.31
CA ALA A 126 -4.60 0.79 0.61
C ALA A 126 -5.18 1.07 2.00
N SER A 127 -5.89 0.11 2.59
CA SER A 127 -6.55 0.27 3.88
C SER A 127 -6.55 -1.01 4.71
N THR A 128 -6.94 -0.88 5.98
CA THR A 128 -7.08 -1.98 6.94
C THR A 128 -8.52 -2.11 7.45
N ILE A 129 -9.52 -1.77 6.62
CA ILE A 129 -10.93 -1.75 7.04
C ILE A 129 -11.39 -3.09 7.60
N ASP A 130 -11.00 -4.20 6.96
CA ASP A 130 -11.40 -5.54 7.42
C ASP A 130 -10.74 -5.91 8.75
N LEU A 131 -9.47 -5.54 8.95
CA LEU A 131 -8.78 -5.69 10.23
C LEU A 131 -9.46 -4.86 11.31
N ASP A 132 -9.70 -3.58 11.04
CA ASP A 132 -10.35 -2.66 11.99
C ASP A 132 -11.71 -3.18 12.43
N ASN A 133 -12.49 -3.75 11.50
CA ASN A 133 -13.78 -4.36 11.78
C ASN A 133 -13.62 -5.64 12.64
N ALA A 134 -12.64 -6.50 12.31
CA ALA A 134 -12.38 -7.75 13.03
C ALA A 134 -12.00 -7.48 14.50
N VAL A 135 -11.17 -6.48 14.74
CA VAL A 135 -10.76 -6.07 16.10
C VAL A 135 -11.72 -5.06 16.76
N LYS A 136 -12.82 -4.69 16.08
CA LYS A 136 -13.88 -3.79 16.57
C LYS A 136 -13.42 -2.35 16.86
N LEU A 137 -12.36 -1.92 16.20
CA LEU A 137 -11.86 -0.54 16.27
C LEU A 137 -12.48 0.37 15.21
N GLY A 138 -12.79 -0.19 14.06
CA GLY A 138 -13.23 0.53 12.89
C GLY A 138 -14.74 0.63 12.74
N ARG A 139 -15.16 1.59 11.97
CA ARG A 139 -16.49 1.69 11.37
C ARG A 139 -16.37 2.48 10.08
N LEU A 140 -16.82 1.91 8.98
CA LEU A 140 -17.03 2.63 7.73
C LEU A 140 -18.36 3.39 7.83
N ILE A 141 -18.33 4.71 7.58
CA ILE A 141 -19.50 5.58 7.60
C ILE A 141 -19.56 6.33 6.28
N GLN A 142 -20.58 6.07 5.46
CA GLN A 142 -20.87 6.86 4.27
C GLN A 142 -21.63 8.11 4.68
N LEU A 143 -21.12 9.29 4.37
CA LEU A 143 -21.69 10.59 4.74
C LEU A 143 -22.39 11.25 3.54
N GLU A 144 -21.78 11.22 2.37
CA GLU A 144 -22.32 11.74 1.13
C GLU A 144 -22.00 10.77 -0.01
N GLU A 145 -22.89 10.63 -0.99
CA GLU A 145 -22.62 9.83 -2.18
C GLU A 145 -21.77 10.59 -3.20
N LYS A 146 -21.12 9.85 -4.09
CA LYS A 146 -20.39 10.40 -5.23
C LYS A 146 -21.26 11.28 -6.12
N GLY A 147 -20.64 12.19 -6.85
CA GLY A 147 -21.40 13.11 -7.72
C GLY A 147 -20.53 13.84 -8.75
N ALA A 148 -21.19 14.69 -9.54
CA ALA A 148 -20.59 15.45 -10.63
C ALA A 148 -20.48 16.96 -10.34
N ASN A 149 -20.32 17.36 -9.09
CA ASN A 149 -20.26 18.76 -8.66
C ASN A 149 -18.85 19.19 -8.21
N ALA A 150 -17.82 18.84 -8.98
CA ALA A 150 -16.45 19.25 -8.66
C ALA A 150 -16.29 20.77 -8.57
N ALA A 151 -16.94 21.55 -9.45
CA ALA A 151 -16.86 22.99 -9.46
C ALA A 151 -17.45 23.63 -8.18
N GLY A 152 -18.54 23.08 -7.65
CA GLY A 152 -19.13 23.53 -6.39
C GLY A 152 -18.21 23.26 -5.19
N LEU A 153 -17.55 22.10 -5.17
CA LEU A 153 -16.56 21.76 -4.15
C LEU A 153 -15.30 22.62 -4.29
N ASP A 154 -14.82 22.85 -5.52
CA ASP A 154 -13.67 23.72 -5.77
C ASP A 154 -13.91 25.16 -5.30
N SER A 155 -15.11 25.67 -5.51
CA SER A 155 -15.51 27.00 -4.99
C SER A 155 -15.63 27.03 -3.46
N ARG A 156 -16.04 25.93 -2.85
CA ARG A 156 -16.20 25.80 -1.38
C ARG A 156 -14.87 25.67 -0.65
N TYR A 157 -13.91 25.00 -1.24
CA TYR A 157 -12.60 24.72 -0.65
C TYR A 157 -11.52 25.42 -1.50
N PRO A 158 -11.06 26.63 -1.11
CA PRO A 158 -10.02 27.35 -1.86
C PRO A 158 -8.76 26.53 -2.04
N ALA A 159 -8.06 26.71 -3.17
CA ALA A 159 -6.80 26.06 -3.47
C ALA A 159 -5.79 26.27 -2.34
N SER A 160 -5.03 25.21 -2.04
CA SER A 160 -4.06 25.20 -0.96
C SER A 160 -2.79 24.53 -1.44
N GLU A 161 -1.66 25.19 -1.26
CA GLU A 161 -0.33 24.60 -1.50
C GLU A 161 0.16 23.79 -0.29
N SER A 162 -0.58 23.81 0.82
CA SER A 162 -0.20 23.09 2.03
C SER A 162 -0.29 21.58 1.81
N GLN A 163 0.79 20.88 2.14
CA GLN A 163 0.86 19.42 2.20
C GLN A 163 0.76 18.91 3.63
N PHE A 164 0.56 19.79 4.62
CA PHE A 164 0.61 19.48 6.04
C PHE A 164 -0.71 19.83 6.73
N ALA A 165 -1.12 18.99 7.66
CA ALA A 165 -2.21 19.28 8.58
C ALA A 165 -1.79 20.38 9.59
N LYS A 166 -2.76 20.93 10.31
CA LYS A 166 -2.52 22.01 11.30
C LYS A 166 -1.58 21.61 12.45
N ASP A 167 -1.50 20.32 12.74
CA ASP A 167 -0.61 19.77 13.77
C ASP A 167 0.79 19.43 13.25
N GLY A 168 1.09 19.78 12.00
CA GLY A 168 2.40 19.58 11.37
C GLY A 168 2.61 18.21 10.74
N ARG A 169 1.63 17.28 10.82
CA ARG A 169 1.72 16.01 10.10
C ARG A 169 1.59 16.24 8.60
N ARG A 170 2.41 15.54 7.81
CA ARG A 170 2.23 15.55 6.36
C ARG A 170 0.97 14.76 5.98
N ILE A 171 0.21 15.30 5.05
CA ILE A 171 -1.00 14.69 4.48
C ILE A 171 -0.78 14.31 3.02
N ALA A 172 -0.10 15.14 2.24
CA ALA A 172 0.17 14.87 0.83
C ALA A 172 1.66 15.02 0.53
N LEU A 173 2.17 14.20 -0.39
CA LEU A 173 3.54 14.27 -0.92
C LEU A 173 3.48 14.12 -2.44
N HIS A 174 3.96 15.10 -3.17
CA HIS A 174 4.17 14.98 -4.60
C HIS A 174 5.43 14.16 -4.87
N PHE A 175 5.43 13.36 -5.94
CA PHE A 175 6.56 12.44 -6.21
C PHE A 175 7.91 13.15 -6.35
N GLU A 176 7.92 14.36 -6.91
CA GLU A 176 9.14 15.18 -7.04
C GLU A 176 9.76 15.61 -5.70
N ASP A 177 8.97 15.59 -4.62
CA ASP A 177 9.42 15.90 -3.26
C ASP A 177 9.84 14.64 -2.48
N ALA A 178 9.73 13.46 -3.10
CA ALA A 178 10.08 12.20 -2.45
C ALA A 178 11.59 12.11 -2.19
N ILE A 179 11.96 11.55 -1.05
CA ILE A 179 13.37 11.35 -0.71
C ILE A 179 13.95 10.24 -1.61
N ASP A 180 14.97 10.58 -2.38
CA ASP A 180 15.82 9.61 -3.06
C ASP A 180 16.79 8.97 -2.04
N GLU A 181 16.50 7.74 -1.64
CA GLU A 181 17.30 7.01 -0.66
C GLU A 181 18.72 6.75 -1.15
N ASN A 182 18.92 6.52 -2.46
CA ASN A 182 20.24 6.31 -3.01
C ASN A 182 21.07 7.58 -2.96
N ALA A 183 20.48 8.73 -3.34
CA ALA A 183 21.17 10.02 -3.23
C ALA A 183 21.52 10.35 -1.78
N ARG A 184 20.60 10.07 -0.83
CA ARG A 184 20.83 10.28 0.61
C ARG A 184 22.00 9.45 1.14
N ARG A 185 22.11 8.19 0.73
CA ARG A 185 23.21 7.28 1.14
C ARG A 185 24.56 7.76 0.59
N HIS A 186 24.61 8.22 -0.65
CA HIS A 186 25.83 8.74 -1.27
C HIS A 186 26.30 10.06 -0.61
N ALA A 187 25.38 10.85 -0.06
CA ALA A 187 25.70 12.08 0.68
C ALA A 187 26.26 11.84 2.10
N GLY A 188 26.46 10.61 2.51
CA GLY A 188 27.10 10.28 3.80
C GLY A 188 26.18 10.36 5.03
N HIS A 189 24.87 10.49 4.84
CA HIS A 189 23.90 10.59 5.94
C HIS A 189 23.37 9.22 6.39
N GLY A 190 23.85 8.12 5.81
CA GLY A 190 23.51 6.77 6.21
C GLY A 190 24.77 6.02 6.63
N GLY A 191 24.93 5.72 7.91
CA GLY A 191 26.02 4.89 8.40
C GLY A 191 26.00 3.53 7.71
N HIS A 192 27.03 3.23 6.93
CA HIS A 192 27.28 1.88 6.45
C HIS A 192 27.44 0.97 7.65
N ARG A 193 26.47 0.11 7.92
CA ARG A 193 26.75 -1.12 8.67
C ARG A 193 27.50 -2.03 7.70
N GLU A 194 28.81 -2.26 7.95
CA GLU A 194 29.57 -3.28 7.27
C GLU A 194 28.79 -4.60 7.29
N GLY A 195 28.51 -5.17 6.10
CA GLY A 195 27.76 -6.42 5.93
C GLY A 195 26.35 -6.29 5.35
N GLN A 196 25.79 -5.10 5.17
CA GLN A 196 24.58 -4.95 4.35
C GLN A 196 25.00 -4.93 2.87
N GLN A 197 24.60 -5.99 2.12
CA GLN A 197 24.70 -5.97 0.67
C GLN A 197 24.00 -4.71 0.15
N ALA A 198 24.69 -3.95 -0.70
CA ALA A 198 24.11 -2.78 -1.34
C ALA A 198 22.79 -3.21 -2.00
N HIS A 199 21.71 -2.48 -1.70
CA HIS A 199 20.44 -2.71 -2.37
C HIS A 199 20.67 -2.60 -3.88
N ARG A 200 20.24 -3.61 -4.63
CA ARG A 200 20.42 -3.68 -6.08
C ARG A 200 19.42 -2.83 -6.86
N HIS A 201 18.58 -2.05 -6.17
CA HIS A 201 17.66 -1.13 -6.81
C HIS A 201 18.40 0.03 -7.46
N ALA A 202 18.03 0.37 -8.69
CA ALA A 202 18.55 1.54 -9.38
C ALA A 202 18.08 2.85 -8.71
N GLY A 203 16.86 2.85 -8.16
CA GLY A 203 16.29 3.94 -7.41
C GLY A 203 15.34 3.47 -6.32
N ILE A 204 15.33 4.17 -5.20
CA ILE A 204 14.37 3.98 -4.11
C ILE A 204 13.88 5.36 -3.68
N TRP A 205 12.61 5.66 -3.95
CA TRP A 205 11.99 6.90 -3.49
C TRP A 205 11.10 6.60 -2.29
N ILE A 206 11.45 7.19 -1.15
CA ILE A 206 10.65 7.09 0.06
C ILE A 206 9.46 8.04 -0.08
N LEU A 207 8.26 7.50 0.02
CA LEU A 207 7.01 8.27 -0.03
C LEU A 207 6.49 8.54 1.38
N MET A 208 5.87 7.55 2.00
CA MET A 208 5.19 7.72 3.29
C MET A 208 6.00 7.18 4.48
N GLY A 209 7.12 6.48 4.21
CA GLY A 209 7.86 5.79 5.25
C GLY A 209 7.12 4.58 5.80
N GLY A 210 7.74 3.90 6.76
CA GLY A 210 7.11 2.77 7.46
C GLY A 210 6.26 3.23 8.64
N SER A 211 5.31 2.42 9.06
CA SER A 211 4.39 2.74 10.17
C SER A 211 5.06 2.83 11.54
N GLU A 212 6.30 2.35 11.69
CA GLU A 212 7.02 2.34 13.00
C GLU A 212 7.65 3.69 13.37
N SER A 213 7.89 4.57 12.41
CA SER A 213 8.64 5.80 12.68
C SER A 213 7.95 7.05 12.18
N ALA A 214 7.59 7.93 13.10
CA ALA A 214 7.34 9.34 12.83
C ALA A 214 8.68 10.08 12.91
N SER A 215 9.61 9.80 11.99
CA SER A 215 10.92 10.43 11.92
C SER A 215 11.04 11.23 10.63
N ASP A 216 12.09 12.01 10.48
CA ASP A 216 12.43 12.69 9.22
C ASP A 216 12.54 11.70 8.05
N GLU A 217 12.76 10.41 8.33
CA GLU A 217 12.82 9.33 7.35
C GLU A 217 11.44 8.98 6.76
N THR A 218 10.35 9.42 7.37
CA THR A 218 8.97 9.18 6.90
C THR A 218 8.41 10.34 6.07
N ASN A 219 9.21 11.29 5.66
CA ASN A 219 8.75 12.52 4.99
C ASN A 219 7.72 13.33 5.83
N GLY A 220 7.73 13.16 7.15
CA GLY A 220 6.79 13.84 8.06
C GLY A 220 5.40 13.21 8.15
N PHE A 221 5.17 12.07 7.52
CA PHE A 221 3.94 11.31 7.70
C PHE A 221 3.89 10.60 9.07
N VAL A 222 2.67 10.38 9.55
CA VAL A 222 2.38 9.61 10.77
C VAL A 222 1.37 8.51 10.42
N ALA A 223 1.71 7.68 9.46
CA ALA A 223 0.92 6.50 9.08
C ALA A 223 1.22 5.34 10.03
N LYS A 224 0.18 4.66 10.53
CA LYS A 224 0.29 3.58 11.52
C LYS A 224 -0.19 2.23 11.01
N SER A 225 -1.30 2.18 10.29
CA SER A 225 -1.90 0.92 9.86
C SER A 225 -1.77 0.65 8.35
N ALA A 226 -1.82 1.68 7.52
CA ALA A 226 -1.67 1.55 6.07
C ALA A 226 -0.73 2.63 5.53
N ALA A 227 0.26 2.25 4.74
CA ALA A 227 1.20 3.17 4.13
C ALA A 227 1.61 2.71 2.72
N MET A 228 1.78 3.67 1.83
CA MET A 228 2.44 3.49 0.54
C MET A 228 3.87 3.98 0.68
N THR A 229 4.78 3.05 0.96
CA THR A 229 6.08 3.37 1.54
C THR A 229 7.10 3.84 0.52
N ASN A 230 7.24 3.10 -0.58
CA ASN A 230 8.34 3.33 -1.49
C ASN A 230 7.93 3.08 -2.94
N VAL A 231 8.55 3.82 -3.85
CA VAL A 231 8.71 3.39 -5.24
C VAL A 231 10.09 2.79 -5.40
N PHE A 232 10.16 1.56 -5.89
CA PHE A 232 11.40 0.89 -6.28
C PHE A 232 11.56 0.95 -7.78
N GLU A 233 12.78 1.21 -8.25
CA GLU A 233 13.17 1.08 -9.64
C GLU A 233 14.26 0.04 -9.77
N GLU A 234 14.03 -0.93 -10.65
CA GLU A 234 15.00 -1.97 -11.01
C GLU A 234 15.49 -1.72 -12.43
N THR A 235 16.80 -1.75 -12.63
CA THR A 235 17.39 -1.74 -13.97
C THR A 235 17.11 -3.05 -14.72
N ALA A 236 17.31 -3.04 -16.05
CA ALA A 236 17.26 -4.26 -16.86
C ALA A 236 18.14 -5.37 -16.24
N HIS A 237 17.63 -6.59 -16.26
CA HIS A 237 18.32 -7.80 -15.77
C HIS A 237 18.84 -7.73 -14.33
N SER A 238 18.11 -7.06 -13.45
CA SER A 238 18.43 -6.97 -12.03
C SER A 238 17.37 -7.62 -11.14
N SER A 239 17.70 -7.79 -9.86
CA SER A 239 16.75 -8.28 -8.87
C SER A 239 16.88 -7.52 -7.55
N SER A 240 15.81 -7.50 -6.78
CA SER A 240 15.89 -7.23 -5.35
C SER A 240 16.68 -8.33 -4.65
N HIS A 241 17.05 -8.13 -3.39
CA HIS A 241 17.63 -9.21 -2.61
C HIS A 241 16.54 -10.15 -2.07
N LYS A 242 16.88 -11.43 -1.93
CA LYS A 242 16.02 -12.42 -1.31
C LYS A 242 15.87 -12.15 0.17
N HIS A 243 14.65 -12.09 0.66
CA HIS A 243 14.35 -11.83 2.05
C HIS A 243 13.01 -12.46 2.46
N ALA A 244 12.69 -12.37 3.75
CA ALA A 244 11.43 -12.86 4.28
C ALA A 244 10.82 -11.83 5.22
N HIS A 245 9.52 -11.61 5.06
CA HIS A 245 8.70 -10.84 5.97
C HIS A 245 7.24 -11.27 5.87
N THR A 246 6.39 -10.73 6.74
CA THR A 246 4.96 -10.93 6.65
C THR A 246 4.37 -10.11 5.50
N GLU A 247 3.05 -9.99 5.46
CA GLU A 247 2.32 -9.41 4.35
C GLU A 247 2.85 -8.05 3.87
N ALA A 248 2.95 -7.92 2.56
CA ALA A 248 3.12 -6.66 1.84
C ALA A 248 2.46 -6.78 0.46
N MET A 249 2.25 -5.64 -0.18
CA MET A 249 1.72 -5.60 -1.54
C MET A 249 2.60 -4.71 -2.39
N LEU A 250 2.76 -5.07 -3.67
CA LEU A 250 3.41 -4.25 -4.67
C LEU A 250 2.45 -4.03 -5.83
N TYR A 251 2.33 -2.80 -6.29
CA TYR A 251 1.64 -2.49 -7.55
C TYR A 251 2.67 -2.16 -8.61
N VAL A 252 2.57 -2.81 -9.78
CA VAL A 252 3.50 -2.60 -10.89
C VAL A 252 3.09 -1.36 -11.66
N LEU A 253 3.86 -0.28 -11.48
CA LEU A 253 3.63 0.99 -12.16
C LEU A 253 4.12 0.96 -13.61
N GLU A 254 5.26 0.28 -13.88
CA GLU A 254 5.95 0.30 -15.16
C GLU A 254 6.74 -1.00 -15.37
N GLY A 255 6.74 -1.49 -16.61
CA GLY A 255 7.56 -2.65 -17.01
C GLY A 255 6.91 -3.99 -16.75
N LYS A 256 7.73 -5.04 -16.78
CA LYS A 256 7.35 -6.43 -16.54
C LYS A 256 8.50 -7.20 -15.90
N GLY A 257 8.18 -8.24 -15.16
CA GLY A 257 9.16 -9.08 -14.49
C GLY A 257 8.49 -10.28 -13.84
N TYR A 258 9.12 -10.81 -12.79
CA TYR A 258 8.53 -11.88 -12.00
C TYR A 258 8.96 -11.80 -10.53
N SER A 259 8.22 -12.48 -9.69
CA SER A 259 8.59 -12.70 -8.30
C SER A 259 8.74 -14.19 -8.04
N GLU A 260 9.77 -14.56 -7.30
CA GLU A 260 9.83 -15.88 -6.66
C GLU A 260 9.25 -15.74 -5.25
N VAL A 261 8.21 -16.51 -4.95
CA VAL A 261 7.56 -16.54 -3.65
C VAL A 261 7.50 -17.99 -3.18
N ASP A 262 8.17 -18.27 -2.06
CA ASP A 262 8.36 -19.64 -1.54
C ASP A 262 8.86 -20.63 -2.62
N GLY A 263 9.80 -20.17 -3.47
CA GLY A 263 10.44 -20.96 -4.53
C GLY A 263 9.56 -21.16 -5.78
N GLN A 264 8.43 -20.52 -5.88
CA GLN A 264 7.58 -20.55 -7.09
C GLN A 264 7.66 -19.21 -7.83
N ARG A 265 7.77 -19.27 -9.17
CA ARG A 265 7.81 -18.08 -10.05
C ARG A 265 6.40 -17.60 -10.42
N TYR A 266 6.23 -16.29 -10.34
CA TYR A 266 5.00 -15.58 -10.68
C TYR A 266 5.34 -14.36 -11.55
N ASP A 267 5.05 -14.44 -12.85
CA ASP A 267 5.27 -13.33 -13.78
C ASP A 267 4.25 -12.21 -13.53
N TRP A 268 4.64 -10.96 -13.78
CA TRP A 268 3.79 -9.78 -13.68
C TRP A 268 4.17 -8.70 -14.70
N GLU A 269 3.24 -7.80 -14.98
CA GLU A 269 3.39 -6.65 -15.88
C GLU A 269 2.73 -5.39 -15.32
N ALA A 270 2.98 -4.24 -15.93
CA ALA A 270 2.39 -2.98 -15.51
C ALA A 270 0.86 -3.08 -15.37
N GLY A 271 0.33 -2.60 -14.25
CA GLY A 271 -1.08 -2.70 -13.88
C GLY A 271 -1.42 -3.91 -13.02
N ASP A 272 -0.56 -4.93 -12.91
CA ASP A 272 -0.70 -6.05 -11.99
C ASP A 272 -0.31 -5.65 -10.56
N ALA A 273 -0.73 -6.43 -9.58
CA ALA A 273 -0.24 -6.32 -8.21
C ALA A 273 0.27 -7.66 -7.70
N VAL A 274 1.32 -7.60 -6.89
CA VAL A 274 1.93 -8.77 -6.24
C VAL A 274 1.60 -8.75 -4.77
N HIS A 275 1.07 -9.83 -4.26
CA HIS A 275 0.81 -10.07 -2.84
C HIS A 275 1.93 -10.92 -2.27
N VAL A 276 2.62 -10.42 -1.27
CA VAL A 276 3.46 -11.22 -0.39
C VAL A 276 2.56 -11.78 0.69
N PRO A 277 2.25 -13.08 0.71
CA PRO A 277 1.27 -13.64 1.62
C PRO A 277 1.65 -13.47 3.09
N PRO A 278 0.67 -13.53 4.04
CA PRO A 278 0.94 -13.57 5.47
C PRO A 278 1.95 -14.66 5.86
N ARG A 279 2.52 -14.53 7.07
CA ARG A 279 3.64 -15.32 7.62
C ARG A 279 4.99 -14.80 7.14
N MET A 280 6.07 -15.49 7.49
CA MET A 280 7.43 -15.11 7.07
C MET A 280 7.74 -15.68 5.69
N THR A 281 7.04 -15.16 4.67
CA THR A 281 7.14 -15.63 3.29
C THR A 281 8.46 -15.21 2.65
N VAL A 282 9.21 -16.17 2.15
CA VAL A 282 10.49 -15.93 1.46
C VAL A 282 10.21 -15.50 0.02
N HIS A 283 10.72 -14.35 -0.38
CA HIS A 283 10.49 -13.83 -1.73
C HIS A 283 11.66 -12.98 -2.25
N GLU A 284 11.68 -12.83 -3.57
CA GLU A 284 12.58 -11.96 -4.33
C GLU A 284 11.85 -11.47 -5.59
N HIS A 285 12.11 -10.23 -6.03
CA HIS A 285 11.52 -9.65 -7.22
C HIS A 285 12.60 -9.47 -8.29
N PHE A 286 12.29 -9.79 -9.55
CA PHE A 286 13.22 -9.82 -10.67
C PHE A 286 12.70 -8.98 -11.83
N ASN A 287 13.56 -8.15 -12.37
CA ASN A 287 13.40 -7.56 -13.68
C ASN A 287 14.28 -8.30 -14.68
N ASP A 288 13.71 -9.25 -15.43
CA ASP A 288 14.43 -9.99 -16.49
C ASP A 288 14.21 -9.40 -17.88
N SER A 289 13.62 -8.20 -17.95
CA SER A 289 13.37 -7.48 -19.21
C SER A 289 14.52 -6.55 -19.59
N GLU A 290 14.52 -6.10 -20.84
CA GLU A 290 15.48 -5.13 -21.39
C GLU A 290 15.24 -3.68 -20.90
N THR A 291 14.14 -3.43 -20.21
CA THR A 291 13.76 -2.12 -19.73
C THR A 291 13.68 -2.08 -18.21
N ARG A 292 13.70 -0.89 -17.63
CA ARG A 292 13.48 -0.74 -16.20
C ARG A 292 12.07 -1.15 -15.79
N THR A 293 11.92 -1.51 -14.54
CA THR A 293 10.60 -1.67 -13.89
C THR A 293 10.47 -0.69 -12.75
N ARG A 294 9.24 -0.29 -12.45
CA ARG A 294 8.90 0.51 -11.27
C ARG A 294 7.73 -0.13 -10.54
N THR A 295 7.89 -0.29 -9.24
CA THR A 295 6.86 -0.87 -8.36
C THR A 295 6.61 0.04 -7.17
N LEU A 296 5.34 0.18 -6.79
CA LEU A 296 4.90 0.87 -5.58
C LEU A 296 4.64 -0.15 -4.49
N ARG A 297 5.29 0.00 -3.35
CA ARG A 297 5.14 -0.87 -2.19
C ARG A 297 4.14 -0.31 -1.19
N MET A 298 3.22 -1.17 -0.75
CA MET A 298 2.34 -0.93 0.37
C MET A 298 2.75 -1.79 1.56
N GLU A 299 2.76 -1.17 2.74
CA GLU A 299 3.00 -1.83 4.02
C GLU A 299 1.86 -1.55 4.99
N PHE A 300 1.66 -2.48 5.91
CA PHE A 300 0.58 -2.41 6.89
C PHE A 300 1.16 -2.56 8.31
N GLY A 301 0.72 -1.71 9.23
CA GLY A 301 1.26 -1.65 10.58
C GLY A 301 1.15 -2.95 11.37
N ILE A 302 0.12 -3.73 11.09
CA ILE A 302 -0.06 -5.06 11.70
C ILE A 302 1.10 -6.01 11.39
N ARG A 303 1.77 -5.83 10.26
CA ARG A 303 2.96 -6.56 9.85
C ARG A 303 4.05 -6.49 10.92
N TYR A 304 4.39 -5.30 11.39
CA TYR A 304 5.48 -5.12 12.36
C TYR A 304 5.17 -5.78 13.70
N PHE A 305 3.91 -5.74 14.12
CA PHE A 305 3.46 -6.46 15.30
C PHE A 305 3.67 -7.97 15.15
N TYR A 306 3.20 -8.57 14.07
CA TYR A 306 3.35 -10.00 13.83
C TYR A 306 4.79 -10.43 13.55
N GLU A 307 5.58 -9.63 12.86
CA GLU A 307 7.00 -9.91 12.67
C GLU A 307 7.75 -9.97 13.99
N SER A 308 7.42 -9.10 14.95
CA SER A 308 8.05 -9.14 16.26
C SER A 308 7.74 -10.43 17.03
N LEU A 309 6.52 -10.94 16.91
CA LEU A 309 6.12 -12.23 17.47
C LEU A 309 6.85 -13.40 16.77
N TRP A 310 6.84 -13.43 15.43
CA TRP A 310 7.51 -14.45 14.64
C TRP A 310 9.02 -14.46 14.83
N ARG A 311 9.68 -13.32 14.87
CA ARG A 311 11.12 -13.22 15.13
C ARG A 311 11.49 -13.79 16.50
N GLY A 312 10.63 -13.62 17.49
CA GLY A 312 10.77 -14.26 18.78
C GLY A 312 10.72 -15.78 18.67
N TYR A 313 9.76 -16.32 17.93
CA TYR A 313 9.54 -17.74 17.71
C TYR A 313 10.62 -18.37 16.79
N ALA A 314 10.87 -17.76 15.64
CA ALA A 314 11.86 -18.22 14.68
C ALA A 314 13.29 -18.27 15.23
N LYS A 315 13.64 -17.36 16.16
CA LYS A 315 14.93 -17.45 16.87
C LYS A 315 15.10 -18.74 17.69
N VAL A 316 14.01 -19.34 18.13
CA VAL A 316 14.02 -20.62 18.84
C VAL A 316 14.18 -21.78 17.86
N GLU A 317 13.45 -21.78 16.76
CA GLU A 317 13.53 -22.83 15.72
C GLU A 317 14.88 -22.82 14.99
N HIS A 318 15.33 -21.66 14.50
CA HIS A 318 16.64 -21.56 13.82
C HIS A 318 17.83 -21.86 14.75
N ARG A 319 17.71 -21.61 16.05
CA ARG A 319 18.72 -22.10 17.02
C ARG A 319 18.71 -23.61 17.10
N ALA A 320 17.57 -24.26 17.10
CA ALA A 320 17.48 -25.71 17.11
C ALA A 320 18.06 -26.34 15.85
N GLU A 321 17.74 -25.80 14.66
CA GLU A 321 18.30 -26.26 13.39
C GLU A 321 19.81 -25.95 13.24
N ALA A 322 20.29 -24.80 13.71
CA ALA A 322 21.70 -24.44 13.69
C ALA A 322 22.53 -25.26 14.70
N MET A 323 21.89 -25.76 15.77
CA MET A 323 22.55 -26.65 16.75
C MET A 323 22.45 -28.13 16.34
N ALA A 324 21.61 -28.48 15.36
CA ALA A 324 21.44 -29.83 14.81
C ALA A 324 22.31 -30.11 13.57
N ARG A 325 23.04 -29.10 13.10
CA ARG A 325 24.07 -29.18 12.03
C ARG A 325 25.45 -28.99 12.64
#